data_9bac638ca546606f2ab7d960cafd3a56
#
_entry.id   9bac638ca546606f2ab7d960cafd3a56
#
_cell.length_a   1.000
_cell.length_b   1.000
_cell.length_c   1.000
_cell.angle_alpha   90.00
_cell.angle_beta   90.00
_cell.angle_gamma   90.00
#
_symmetry.space_group_name_H-M   'P 1'
#
loop_
_entity.id
_entity.type
_entity.pdbx_description
1 polymer ?
#
loop_
_entity_poly.entity_id
_entity_poly.type
_entity_poly.pdbx_seq_one_letter_code
_entity_poly.pdbx_strand_id
1 'polypeptide(L)'
;AAARQAAVMLPKVAALGFRGIHYIDVISLHPPRKCCNPRHPLNRRDSAACNGQIMALTQRLMGGFSSEGAFDINIGNLDFALLVHSDETLAPRLAMCDRVIPLWELVYHGIVLHNTSWETGTYRQFAGAPPENECKRLKNIEFGGRPLAYFHMEFHGHADEIGKGLTTATDAQMARSVSELKGMADDFRKLSYLQYEFMDRHEAIADGVFRTTYSDGSRVTVDYHQRTYR
;
A
#
# COMPACT_ATOMS: atom_id res chain seq x y z
N ALA A 1 -1.82 26.86 6.33
CA ALA A 1 -0.45 27.05 5.82
C ALA A 1 -0.16 26.07 4.68
N ALA A 2 -0.21 24.73 4.92
CA ALA A 2 0.19 23.71 3.93
C ALA A 2 -0.59 23.81 2.60
N ALA A 3 -1.93 23.90 2.64
CA ALA A 3 -2.73 24.00 1.41
C ALA A 3 -2.40 25.27 0.58
N ARG A 4 -2.09 26.40 1.24
CA ARG A 4 -1.63 27.61 0.54
C ARG A 4 -0.26 27.41 -0.12
N GLN A 5 0.66 26.75 0.56
CA GLN A 5 1.97 26.45 0.00
C GLN A 5 1.84 25.46 -1.19
N ALA A 6 1.02 24.42 -1.05
CA ALA A 6 0.73 23.49 -2.14
C ALA A 6 0.16 24.21 -3.38
N ALA A 7 -0.75 25.17 -3.19
CA ALA A 7 -1.32 25.97 -4.28
C ALA A 7 -0.27 26.80 -5.05
N VAL A 8 0.86 27.12 -4.43
CA VAL A 8 1.99 27.83 -5.07
C VAL A 8 2.97 26.86 -5.72
N MET A 9 3.24 25.71 -5.07
CA MET A 9 4.30 24.79 -5.50
C MET A 9 3.85 23.79 -6.55
N LEU A 10 2.66 23.19 -6.39
CA LEU A 10 2.18 22.15 -7.30
C LEU A 10 2.04 22.61 -8.76
N PRO A 11 1.56 23.83 -9.06
CA PRO A 11 1.57 24.32 -10.45
C PRO A 11 2.96 24.39 -11.06
N LYS A 12 3.99 24.73 -10.27
CA LYS A 12 5.38 24.77 -10.74
C LYS A 12 5.90 23.37 -11.06
N VAL A 13 5.57 22.38 -10.22
CA VAL A 13 5.91 20.98 -10.48
C VAL A 13 5.22 20.47 -11.74
N ALA A 14 3.92 20.78 -11.90
CA ALA A 14 3.18 20.42 -13.10
C ALA A 14 3.74 21.05 -14.38
N ALA A 15 4.24 22.29 -14.29
CA ALA A 15 4.88 22.99 -15.41
C ALA A 15 6.17 22.32 -15.89
N LEU A 16 6.83 21.50 -15.05
CA LEU A 16 7.99 20.68 -15.45
C LEU A 16 7.60 19.46 -16.30
N GLY A 17 6.30 19.24 -16.54
CA GLY A 17 5.81 18.16 -17.40
C GLY A 17 5.43 16.88 -16.68
N PHE A 18 5.49 16.82 -15.34
CA PHE A 18 5.02 15.65 -14.59
C PHE A 18 3.52 15.43 -14.78
N ARG A 19 3.15 14.17 -15.06
CA ARG A 19 1.77 13.71 -15.29
C ARG A 19 1.58 12.32 -14.73
N GLY A 20 0.33 11.95 -14.49
CA GLY A 20 -0.07 10.68 -13.93
C GLY A 20 -0.36 10.79 -12.43
N ILE A 21 -0.03 9.77 -11.65
CA ILE A 21 -0.22 9.80 -10.19
C ILE A 21 1.00 10.46 -9.53
N HIS A 22 0.75 11.55 -8.80
CA HIS A 22 1.78 12.26 -8.04
C HIS A 22 1.70 11.88 -6.55
N TYR A 23 2.82 11.42 -6.02
CA TYR A 23 2.93 11.01 -4.62
C TYR A 23 3.31 12.18 -3.73
N ILE A 24 2.55 12.39 -2.65
CA ILE A 24 2.90 13.29 -1.54
C ILE A 24 2.89 12.47 -0.26
N ASP A 25 4.04 12.43 0.39
CA ASP A 25 4.28 11.59 1.55
C ASP A 25 3.38 11.89 2.75
N VAL A 26 3.02 10.89 3.53
CA VAL A 26 2.35 10.89 4.85
C VAL A 26 0.97 11.55 4.92
N ILE A 27 0.48 12.20 3.88
CA ILE A 27 -0.74 13.05 3.99
C ILE A 27 -2.01 12.22 4.28
N SER A 28 -2.05 10.97 3.87
CA SER A 28 -3.12 10.01 4.15
C SER A 28 -2.78 8.97 5.23
N LEU A 29 -1.54 8.95 5.75
CA LEU A 29 -1.09 7.98 6.75
C LEU A 29 -1.68 8.25 8.14
N HIS A 30 -1.95 9.48 8.48
CA HIS A 30 -2.41 9.86 9.80
C HIS A 30 -3.83 10.41 9.79
N PRO A 31 -4.64 10.07 10.80
CA PRO A 31 -5.93 10.71 10.97
C PRO A 31 -5.77 12.24 11.16
N PRO A 32 -6.72 13.05 10.69
CA PRO A 32 -6.64 14.49 10.81
C PRO A 32 -6.45 14.93 12.26
N ARG A 33 -5.48 15.80 12.48
CA ARG A 33 -5.11 16.27 13.82
C ARG A 33 -5.65 17.68 14.10
N LYS A 34 -5.98 17.95 15.35
CA LYS A 34 -6.25 19.31 15.82
C LYS A 34 -4.93 20.09 15.83
N CYS A 35 -4.94 21.31 15.28
CA CYS A 35 -3.83 22.24 15.38
C CYS A 35 -4.16 23.32 16.42
N CYS A 36 -3.36 23.41 17.46
CA CYS A 36 -3.54 24.39 18.54
C CYS A 36 -2.71 25.66 18.36
N ASN A 37 -2.01 25.83 17.23
CA ASN A 37 -1.22 27.02 16.96
C ASN A 37 -2.17 28.25 16.82
N PRO A 38 -2.00 29.32 17.63
CA PRO A 38 -2.90 30.48 17.62
C PRO A 38 -2.92 31.24 16.28
N ARG A 39 -1.88 31.09 15.45
CA ARG A 39 -1.81 31.72 14.12
C ARG A 39 -2.64 30.99 13.05
N HIS A 40 -2.98 29.72 13.28
CA HIS A 40 -3.75 28.90 12.35
C HIS A 40 -4.43 27.73 13.09
N PRO A 41 -5.29 28.02 14.06
CA PRO A 41 -6.00 26.99 14.80
C PRO A 41 -6.91 26.22 13.85
N LEU A 42 -6.89 24.89 13.92
CA LEU A 42 -7.74 24.02 13.11
C LEU A 42 -8.30 22.90 14.00
N ASN A 43 -9.57 22.63 13.89
CA ASN A 43 -10.14 21.39 14.40
C ASN A 43 -9.83 20.24 13.41
N ARG A 44 -10.22 19.00 13.75
CA ARG A 44 -9.95 17.82 12.91
C ARG A 44 -10.63 17.91 11.54
N ARG A 45 -11.86 18.41 11.49
CA ARG A 45 -12.62 18.58 10.24
C ARG A 45 -11.96 19.59 9.31
N ASP A 46 -11.50 20.71 9.83
CA ASP A 46 -10.80 21.74 9.06
C ASP A 46 -9.45 21.22 8.55
N SER A 47 -8.74 20.43 9.38
CA SER A 47 -7.50 19.76 8.99
C SER A 47 -7.73 18.79 7.82
N ALA A 48 -8.78 17.96 7.92
CA ALA A 48 -9.18 17.07 6.84
C ALA A 48 -9.52 17.82 5.55
N ALA A 49 -10.28 18.90 5.65
CA ALA A 49 -10.62 19.74 4.50
C ALA A 49 -9.37 20.35 3.84
N CYS A 50 -8.38 20.77 4.63
CA CYS A 50 -7.09 21.24 4.08
C CYS A 50 -6.32 20.16 3.35
N ASN A 51 -6.29 18.93 3.89
CA ASN A 51 -5.67 17.78 3.21
C ASN A 51 -6.40 17.46 1.90
N GLY A 52 -7.74 17.39 1.94
CA GLY A 52 -8.56 17.17 0.74
C GLY A 52 -8.33 18.22 -0.36
N GLN A 53 -8.12 19.49 0.00
CA GLN A 53 -7.77 20.53 -0.97
C GLN A 53 -6.42 20.27 -1.66
N ILE A 54 -5.42 19.80 -0.93
CA ILE A 54 -4.10 19.45 -1.50
C ILE A 54 -4.25 18.27 -2.47
N MET A 55 -4.94 17.21 -2.04
CA MET A 55 -5.19 16.01 -2.84
C MET A 55 -5.93 16.36 -4.14
N ALA A 56 -7.06 17.05 -4.04
CA ALA A 56 -7.86 17.45 -5.20
C ALA A 56 -7.10 18.40 -6.15
N LEU A 57 -6.25 19.28 -5.63
CA LEU A 57 -5.39 20.12 -6.46
C LEU A 57 -4.36 19.28 -7.21
N THR A 58 -3.77 18.30 -6.54
CA THR A 58 -2.80 17.39 -7.15
C THR A 58 -3.44 16.58 -8.28
N GLN A 59 -4.60 15.99 -8.06
CA GLN A 59 -5.35 15.27 -9.10
C GLN A 59 -5.61 16.16 -10.31
N ARG A 60 -6.10 17.38 -10.12
CA ARG A 60 -6.38 18.30 -11.26
C ARG A 60 -5.14 18.68 -12.06
N LEU A 61 -3.99 18.85 -11.40
CA LEU A 61 -2.76 19.30 -12.06
C LEU A 61 -1.97 18.17 -12.68
N MET A 62 -1.93 17.01 -12.05
CA MET A 62 -1.07 15.89 -12.44
C MET A 62 -1.85 14.75 -13.13
N GLY A 63 -3.12 14.55 -12.76
CA GLY A 63 -3.97 13.46 -13.25
C GLY A 63 -4.35 12.45 -12.16
N GLY A 64 -3.64 12.39 -11.04
CA GLY A 64 -3.93 11.51 -9.91
C GLY A 64 -3.13 11.88 -8.67
N PHE A 65 -3.54 11.33 -7.53
CA PHE A 65 -2.91 11.53 -6.24
C PHE A 65 -2.62 10.20 -5.55
N SER A 66 -1.44 10.07 -4.97
CA SER A 66 -1.09 8.96 -4.10
C SER A 66 -0.41 9.44 -2.81
N SER A 67 -0.51 8.64 -1.77
CA SER A 67 0.16 8.87 -0.50
C SER A 67 0.31 7.58 0.29
N GLU A 68 1.05 7.64 1.38
CA GLU A 68 1.26 6.55 2.30
C GLU A 68 0.03 6.32 3.20
N GLY A 69 -0.35 5.05 3.41
CA GLY A 69 -1.53 4.69 4.20
C GLY A 69 -2.85 5.14 3.58
N ALA A 70 -3.95 4.87 4.27
CA ALA A 70 -5.26 5.34 3.87
C ALA A 70 -6.25 5.37 5.03
N PHE A 71 -7.10 6.38 5.04
CA PHE A 71 -8.30 6.45 5.88
C PHE A 71 -9.51 6.72 4.98
N ASP A 72 -10.69 6.31 5.41
CA ASP A 72 -11.97 6.53 4.75
C ASP A 72 -12.21 7.99 4.31
N ILE A 73 -11.77 8.92 5.15
CA ILE A 73 -11.86 10.37 4.88
C ILE A 73 -11.09 10.84 3.64
N ASN A 74 -10.16 10.03 3.14
CA ASN A 74 -9.35 10.34 1.95
C ASN A 74 -9.99 9.85 0.65
N ILE A 75 -11.00 8.97 0.74
CA ILE A 75 -11.64 8.38 -0.43
C ILE A 75 -12.33 9.46 -1.27
N GLY A 76 -12.20 9.33 -2.60
CA GLY A 76 -12.61 10.35 -3.56
C GLY A 76 -11.51 11.35 -3.94
N ASN A 77 -10.44 11.45 -3.13
CA ASN A 77 -9.25 12.26 -3.44
C ASN A 77 -7.96 11.42 -3.46
N LEU A 78 -8.04 10.11 -3.27
CA LEU A 78 -6.91 9.19 -3.24
C LEU A 78 -7.09 8.15 -4.34
N ASP A 79 -6.18 8.12 -5.32
CA ASP A 79 -6.21 7.18 -6.43
C ASP A 79 -5.35 5.94 -6.16
N PHE A 80 -4.28 6.10 -5.37
CA PHE A 80 -3.41 5.01 -4.96
C PHE A 80 -2.97 5.17 -3.51
N ALA A 81 -3.24 4.16 -2.70
CA ALA A 81 -2.86 4.07 -1.31
C ALA A 81 -1.62 3.18 -1.14
N LEU A 82 -0.50 3.78 -0.78
CA LEU A 82 0.74 3.05 -0.51
C LEU A 82 0.71 2.50 0.92
N LEU A 83 1.06 1.22 1.09
CA LEU A 83 1.26 0.61 2.42
C LEU A 83 0.02 0.65 3.33
N VAL A 84 -1.14 0.23 2.83
CA VAL A 84 -2.42 0.35 3.57
C VAL A 84 -2.46 -0.43 4.89
N HIS A 85 -1.63 -1.43 5.08
CA HIS A 85 -1.53 -2.24 6.29
C HIS A 85 -0.21 -2.07 7.05
N SER A 86 0.36 -0.88 7.05
CA SER A 86 1.62 -0.60 7.75
C SER A 86 1.55 -0.88 9.25
N ASP A 87 0.37 -0.79 9.85
CA ASP A 87 0.17 -0.98 11.30
C ASP A 87 -0.14 -2.44 11.69
N GLU A 88 -0.17 -3.38 10.77
CA GLU A 88 -0.39 -4.80 11.07
C GLU A 88 0.70 -5.42 11.93
N THR A 89 1.89 -4.80 11.97
CA THR A 89 2.95 -5.13 12.93
C THR A 89 2.49 -5.04 14.38
N LEU A 90 1.44 -4.29 14.63
CA LEU A 90 0.90 -4.11 15.97
C LEU A 90 -0.05 -5.23 16.38
N ALA A 91 -0.69 -5.92 15.43
CA ALA A 91 -1.69 -6.94 15.73
C ALA A 91 -1.21 -8.01 16.73
N PRO A 92 -0.02 -8.60 16.59
CA PRO A 92 0.51 -9.56 17.57
C PRO A 92 0.84 -8.94 18.93
N ARG A 93 0.93 -7.61 19.01
CA ARG A 93 1.23 -6.86 20.23
C ARG A 93 -0.02 -6.35 20.93
N LEU A 94 -1.17 -6.42 20.26
CA LEU A 94 -2.46 -6.03 20.83
C LEU A 94 -3.04 -7.21 21.60
N ALA A 95 -3.08 -7.12 22.92
CA ALA A 95 -3.50 -8.18 23.83
C ALA A 95 -4.94 -8.69 23.58
N MET A 96 -5.73 -7.99 22.80
CA MET A 96 -7.13 -8.33 22.47
C MET A 96 -7.35 -8.54 20.96
N CYS A 97 -6.31 -8.78 20.20
CA CYS A 97 -6.39 -8.97 18.75
C CYS A 97 -6.07 -10.43 18.40
N ASP A 98 -7.07 -11.20 17.95
CA ASP A 98 -6.89 -12.59 17.57
C ASP A 98 -6.37 -12.76 16.15
N ARG A 99 -6.74 -11.84 15.26
CA ARG A 99 -6.34 -11.86 13.85
C ARG A 99 -6.49 -10.49 13.19
N VAL A 100 -5.73 -10.26 12.13
CA VAL A 100 -5.94 -9.15 11.20
C VAL A 100 -6.85 -9.62 10.07
N ILE A 101 -7.80 -8.78 9.69
CA ILE A 101 -8.67 -8.98 8.53
C ILE A 101 -8.41 -7.87 7.51
N PRO A 102 -8.52 -8.12 6.20
CA PRO A 102 -8.33 -7.12 5.15
C PRO A 102 -9.56 -6.19 5.05
N LEU A 103 -9.87 -5.49 6.12
CA LEU A 103 -11.06 -4.63 6.18
C LEU A 103 -11.01 -3.52 5.14
N TRP A 104 -9.84 -2.97 4.90
CA TRP A 104 -9.67 -1.89 3.92
C TRP A 104 -9.95 -2.40 2.49
N GLU A 105 -9.42 -3.55 2.13
CA GLU A 105 -9.65 -4.17 0.81
C GLU A 105 -11.10 -4.60 0.63
N LEU A 106 -11.72 -5.19 1.64
CA LEU A 106 -13.14 -5.56 1.60
C LEU A 106 -14.06 -4.36 1.35
N VAL A 107 -13.62 -3.14 1.70
CA VAL A 107 -14.42 -1.93 1.51
C VAL A 107 -14.01 -1.15 0.26
N TYR A 108 -12.71 -1.09 -0.07
CA TYR A 108 -12.18 -0.14 -1.05
C TYR A 108 -11.45 -0.77 -2.24
N HIS A 109 -11.28 -2.10 -2.27
CA HIS A 109 -10.75 -2.77 -3.46
C HIS A 109 -11.68 -2.53 -4.65
N GLY A 110 -11.12 -2.22 -5.81
CA GLY A 110 -11.89 -1.80 -6.98
C GLY A 110 -12.22 -0.29 -7.04
N ILE A 111 -12.03 0.44 -5.93
CA ILE A 111 -12.25 1.89 -5.85
C ILE A 111 -10.91 2.65 -5.81
N VAL A 112 -9.99 2.21 -4.97
CA VAL A 112 -8.66 2.81 -4.79
C VAL A 112 -7.60 1.76 -5.03
N LEU A 113 -6.64 2.05 -5.89
CA LEU A 113 -5.47 1.20 -6.07
C LEU A 113 -4.64 1.19 -4.80
N HIS A 114 -4.06 0.05 -4.47
CA HIS A 114 -3.28 -0.06 -3.24
C HIS A 114 -2.15 -1.08 -3.37
N ASN A 115 -1.26 -1.08 -2.42
CA ASN A 115 -0.40 -2.19 -2.09
C ASN A 115 -0.46 -2.47 -0.59
N THR A 116 -0.12 -3.69 -0.23
CA THR A 116 -0.02 -4.10 1.17
C THR A 116 1.25 -3.54 1.81
N SER A 117 1.34 -3.66 3.13
CA SER A 117 2.50 -3.21 3.89
C SER A 117 3.82 -3.81 3.37
N TRP A 118 4.85 -3.08 3.59
CA TRP A 118 6.25 -3.49 3.42
C TRP A 118 6.76 -4.33 4.59
N GLU A 119 6.14 -4.22 5.76
CA GLU A 119 6.55 -4.92 6.97
C GLU A 119 5.92 -6.31 7.02
N THR A 120 6.69 -7.31 6.67
CA THR A 120 6.20 -8.68 6.54
C THR A 120 6.24 -9.50 7.80
N GLY A 121 6.93 -9.02 8.82
CA GLY A 121 6.99 -9.71 10.11
C GLY A 121 5.63 -9.96 10.74
N THR A 122 4.61 -9.18 10.35
CA THR A 122 3.26 -9.24 10.86
C THR A 122 2.36 -10.28 10.23
N TYR A 123 2.66 -10.69 9.02
CA TYR A 123 1.85 -11.69 8.34
C TYR A 123 2.12 -13.12 8.79
N ARG A 124 3.07 -13.32 9.69
CA ARG A 124 3.35 -14.62 10.30
C ARG A 124 2.33 -14.96 11.38
N GLN A 125 1.07 -15.05 11.00
CA GLN A 125 -0.03 -15.39 11.92
C GLN A 125 -0.22 -16.90 12.08
N PHE A 126 0.64 -17.71 11.51
CA PHE A 126 0.57 -19.18 11.55
C PHE A 126 1.96 -19.81 11.59
N ALA A 127 2.03 -21.05 12.09
CA ALA A 127 3.27 -21.80 12.17
C ALA A 127 3.79 -22.16 10.76
N GLY A 128 5.10 -22.03 10.54
CA GLY A 128 5.72 -22.39 9.27
C GLY A 128 5.53 -21.36 8.14
N ALA A 129 5.22 -20.10 8.48
CA ALA A 129 5.17 -19.03 7.50
C ALA A 129 6.47 -18.95 6.67
N PRO A 130 6.39 -18.70 5.36
CA PRO A 130 7.56 -18.63 4.49
C PRO A 130 8.48 -17.44 4.83
N PRO A 131 9.68 -17.38 4.24
CA PRO A 131 10.55 -16.22 4.37
C PRO A 131 9.87 -14.92 3.96
N GLU A 132 10.38 -13.82 4.46
CA GLU A 132 9.78 -12.50 4.37
C GLU A 132 9.33 -12.08 2.97
N ASN A 133 10.23 -12.14 1.96
CA ASN A 133 9.89 -11.72 0.60
C ASN A 133 8.77 -12.56 -0.03
N GLU A 134 8.75 -13.84 0.28
CA GLU A 134 7.71 -14.75 -0.18
C GLU A 134 6.36 -14.45 0.49
N CYS A 135 6.37 -14.12 1.79
CA CYS A 135 5.18 -13.65 2.48
C CYS A 135 4.64 -12.36 1.85
N LYS A 136 5.50 -11.40 1.49
CA LYS A 136 5.09 -10.15 0.81
C LYS A 136 4.41 -10.44 -0.51
N ARG A 137 5.05 -11.26 -1.34
CA ARG A 137 4.52 -11.64 -2.64
C ARG A 137 3.12 -12.26 -2.51
N LEU A 138 2.99 -13.24 -1.64
CA LEU A 138 1.73 -13.96 -1.44
C LEU A 138 0.66 -13.06 -0.80
N LYS A 139 1.04 -12.17 0.11
CA LYS A 139 0.10 -11.25 0.74
C LYS A 139 -0.44 -10.21 -0.24
N ASN A 140 0.40 -9.69 -1.12
CA ASN A 140 -0.06 -8.82 -2.21
C ASN A 140 -1.09 -9.54 -3.11
N ILE A 141 -0.85 -10.82 -3.39
CA ILE A 141 -1.79 -11.63 -4.20
C ILE A 141 -3.09 -11.88 -3.43
N GLU A 142 -3.01 -12.26 -2.16
CA GLU A 142 -4.16 -12.51 -1.29
C GLU A 142 -5.07 -11.30 -1.16
N PHE A 143 -4.48 -10.12 -1.00
CA PHE A 143 -5.21 -8.87 -0.78
C PHE A 143 -5.46 -8.06 -2.07
N GLY A 144 -5.09 -8.60 -3.24
CA GLY A 144 -5.30 -7.93 -4.52
C GLY A 144 -4.46 -6.66 -4.70
N GLY A 145 -3.37 -6.53 -3.94
CA GLY A 145 -2.50 -5.35 -3.97
C GLY A 145 -1.57 -5.32 -5.19
N ARG A 146 -1.07 -4.13 -5.49
CA ARG A 146 -0.04 -3.95 -6.52
C ARG A 146 1.35 -4.27 -5.96
N PRO A 147 2.26 -4.85 -6.75
CA PRO A 147 3.61 -5.11 -6.29
C PRO A 147 4.35 -3.80 -6.01
N LEU A 148 5.14 -3.80 -4.95
CA LEU A 148 6.05 -2.73 -4.57
C LEU A 148 7.44 -3.30 -4.34
N ALA A 149 8.45 -2.63 -4.85
CA ALA A 149 9.84 -2.99 -4.60
C ALA A 149 10.71 -1.74 -4.45
N TYR A 150 11.66 -1.80 -3.55
CA TYR A 150 12.69 -0.79 -3.37
C TYR A 150 14.04 -1.34 -3.80
N PHE A 151 14.78 -0.54 -4.54
CA PHE A 151 16.13 -0.85 -5.01
C PHE A 151 17.13 0.07 -4.33
N HIS A 152 18.23 -0.50 -3.91
CA HIS A 152 19.35 0.24 -3.34
C HIS A 152 20.64 -0.17 -4.04
N MET A 153 21.54 0.79 -4.30
CA MET A 153 22.89 0.45 -4.74
C MET A 153 23.57 -0.38 -3.66
N GLU A 154 23.60 0.16 -2.45
CA GLU A 154 23.99 -0.52 -1.23
C GLU A 154 22.94 -0.22 -0.16
N PHE A 155 22.60 -1.21 0.65
CA PHE A 155 21.62 -1.00 1.70
C PHE A 155 22.33 -0.54 2.98
N HIS A 156 21.99 0.65 3.45
CA HIS A 156 22.55 1.26 4.66
C HIS A 156 21.52 1.44 5.79
N GLY A 157 20.30 0.95 5.60
CA GLY A 157 19.21 1.02 6.59
C GLY A 157 19.30 -0.05 7.66
N HIS A 158 18.29 -0.11 8.53
CA HIS A 158 18.17 -1.14 9.55
C HIS A 158 17.88 -2.50 8.91
N ALA A 159 18.28 -3.58 9.59
CA ALA A 159 18.16 -4.95 9.08
C ALA A 159 16.71 -5.36 8.73
N ASP A 160 15.74 -4.69 9.33
CA ASP A 160 14.30 -4.99 9.19
C ASP A 160 13.60 -4.17 8.10
N GLU A 161 14.33 -3.23 7.47
CA GLU A 161 13.75 -2.39 6.42
C GLU A 161 13.60 -3.12 5.10
N ILE A 162 12.67 -2.61 4.28
CA ILE A 162 12.33 -3.16 2.98
C ILE A 162 13.48 -3.04 2.00
N GLY A 163 13.51 -4.00 1.07
CA GLY A 163 14.39 -3.93 -0.08
C GLY A 163 15.85 -4.20 0.22
N LYS A 164 16.18 -4.57 1.46
CA LYS A 164 17.57 -4.95 1.79
C LYS A 164 18.14 -6.06 0.92
N GLY A 165 17.27 -6.89 0.32
CA GLY A 165 17.64 -7.93 -0.62
C GLY A 165 17.75 -7.49 -2.08
N LEU A 166 17.20 -6.32 -2.42
CA LEU A 166 17.18 -5.80 -3.80
C LEU A 166 18.31 -4.77 -3.99
N THR A 167 19.54 -5.25 -3.95
CA THR A 167 20.74 -4.42 -4.16
C THR A 167 21.21 -4.46 -5.62
N THR A 168 21.90 -3.41 -6.05
CA THR A 168 22.29 -3.20 -7.45
C THR A 168 23.74 -2.75 -7.63
N ALA A 169 24.58 -2.95 -6.61
CA ALA A 169 25.98 -2.54 -6.65
C ALA A 169 26.85 -3.36 -7.64
N THR A 170 26.43 -4.58 -7.95
CA THR A 170 27.10 -5.45 -8.92
C THR A 170 26.13 -5.97 -9.96
N ASP A 171 26.62 -6.37 -11.13
CA ASP A 171 25.81 -6.96 -12.21
C ASP A 171 25.02 -8.20 -11.72
N ALA A 172 25.63 -9.02 -10.87
CA ALA A 172 24.97 -10.19 -10.30
C ALA A 172 23.82 -9.80 -9.34
N GLN A 173 23.99 -8.77 -8.55
CA GLN A 173 22.93 -8.24 -7.69
C GLN A 173 21.82 -7.61 -8.52
N MET A 174 22.16 -6.83 -9.54
CA MET A 174 21.21 -6.23 -10.48
C MET A 174 20.38 -7.33 -11.17
N ALA A 175 21.02 -8.35 -11.73
CA ALA A 175 20.34 -9.44 -12.41
C ALA A 175 19.36 -10.18 -11.49
N ARG A 176 19.74 -10.45 -10.25
CA ARG A 176 18.86 -11.05 -9.24
C ARG A 176 17.67 -10.15 -8.90
N SER A 177 17.92 -8.87 -8.62
CA SER A 177 16.87 -7.91 -8.29
C SER A 177 15.86 -7.73 -9.43
N VAL A 178 16.33 -7.68 -10.67
CA VAL A 178 15.48 -7.64 -11.86
C VAL A 178 14.66 -8.92 -12.01
N SER A 179 15.25 -10.09 -11.74
CA SER A 179 14.53 -11.36 -11.79
C SER A 179 13.41 -11.45 -10.76
N GLU A 180 13.66 -11.00 -9.52
CA GLU A 180 12.62 -10.95 -8.48
C GLU A 180 11.49 -9.98 -8.87
N LEU A 181 11.83 -8.77 -9.34
CA LEU A 181 10.85 -7.80 -9.80
C LEU A 181 10.03 -8.33 -10.98
N LYS A 182 10.68 -9.02 -11.92
CA LYS A 182 9.99 -9.64 -13.04
C LYS A 182 8.98 -10.69 -12.57
N GLY A 183 9.32 -11.52 -11.60
CA GLY A 183 8.41 -12.50 -11.00
C GLY A 183 7.17 -11.83 -10.39
N MET A 184 7.36 -10.75 -9.62
CA MET A 184 6.25 -9.97 -9.05
C MET A 184 5.37 -9.34 -10.14
N ALA A 185 5.96 -8.81 -11.20
CA ALA A 185 5.24 -8.24 -12.33
C ALA A 185 4.46 -9.29 -13.13
N ASP A 186 5.01 -10.49 -13.28
CA ASP A 186 4.35 -11.61 -13.98
C ASP A 186 3.14 -12.13 -13.19
N ASP A 187 3.23 -12.22 -11.86
CA ASP A 187 2.10 -12.57 -11.00
C ASP A 187 1.00 -11.48 -11.07
N PHE A 188 1.38 -10.22 -10.92
CA PHE A 188 0.43 -9.11 -11.03
C PHE A 188 -0.27 -9.08 -12.39
N ARG A 189 0.44 -9.31 -13.48
CA ARG A 189 -0.13 -9.28 -14.83
C ARG A 189 -1.22 -10.32 -15.04
N LYS A 190 -1.09 -11.49 -14.40
CA LYS A 190 -2.13 -12.55 -14.44
C LYS A 190 -3.41 -12.16 -13.72
N LEU A 191 -3.29 -11.34 -12.66
CA LEU A 191 -4.37 -10.96 -11.75
C LEU A 191 -4.83 -9.50 -11.91
N SER A 192 -4.22 -8.75 -12.83
CA SER A 192 -4.43 -7.29 -12.96
C SER A 192 -5.88 -6.91 -13.29
N TYR A 193 -6.65 -7.79 -13.93
CA TYR A 193 -8.06 -7.56 -14.20
C TYR A 193 -8.90 -7.44 -12.92
N LEU A 194 -8.48 -8.09 -11.83
CA LEU A 194 -9.13 -8.02 -10.53
C LEU A 194 -9.01 -6.63 -9.87
N GLN A 195 -8.11 -5.76 -10.34
CA GLN A 195 -7.96 -4.41 -9.79
C GLN A 195 -9.22 -3.54 -9.92
N TYR A 196 -10.15 -3.92 -10.77
CA TYR A 196 -11.43 -3.23 -11.00
C TYR A 196 -12.62 -3.91 -10.35
N GLU A 197 -12.39 -5.08 -9.74
CA GLU A 197 -13.43 -5.86 -9.06
C GLU A 197 -13.47 -5.54 -7.57
N PHE A 198 -14.66 -5.56 -6.96
CA PHE A 198 -14.77 -5.46 -5.51
C PHE A 198 -14.33 -6.77 -4.86
N MET A 199 -13.76 -6.67 -3.66
CA MET A 199 -13.47 -7.83 -2.83
C MET A 199 -14.70 -8.14 -1.97
N ASP A 200 -15.47 -9.17 -2.34
CA ASP A 200 -16.72 -9.51 -1.66
C ASP A 200 -16.49 -10.32 -0.40
N ARG A 201 -15.42 -11.13 -0.37
CA ARG A 201 -15.18 -12.05 0.75
C ARG A 201 -13.71 -12.43 0.86
N HIS A 202 -13.27 -12.53 2.11
CA HIS A 202 -11.96 -13.08 2.46
C HIS A 202 -12.12 -14.13 3.58
N GLU A 203 -11.53 -15.31 3.41
CA GLU A 203 -11.70 -16.45 4.30
C GLU A 203 -10.38 -17.18 4.56
N ALA A 204 -10.14 -17.54 5.81
CA ALA A 204 -9.18 -18.59 6.13
C ALA A 204 -9.89 -19.95 5.92
N ILE A 205 -9.46 -20.72 4.93
CA ILE A 205 -10.06 -22.03 4.60
C ILE A 205 -9.31 -23.21 5.24
N ALA A 206 -8.06 -22.98 5.61
CA ALA A 206 -7.23 -23.87 6.42
C ALA A 206 -6.14 -23.02 7.09
N ASP A 207 -5.34 -23.63 7.97
CA ASP A 207 -4.17 -22.97 8.54
C ASP A 207 -3.21 -22.58 7.41
N GLY A 208 -2.85 -21.28 7.35
CA GLY A 208 -1.98 -20.73 6.30
C GLY A 208 -2.55 -20.77 4.88
N VAL A 209 -3.86 -21.04 4.71
CA VAL A 209 -4.52 -21.05 3.39
C VAL A 209 -5.72 -20.11 3.39
N PHE A 210 -5.66 -19.09 2.55
CA PHE A 210 -6.69 -18.04 2.47
C PHE A 210 -7.31 -17.99 1.08
N ARG A 211 -8.58 -17.61 1.03
CA ARG A 211 -9.34 -17.41 -0.21
C ARG A 211 -9.98 -16.04 -0.23
N THR A 212 -9.73 -15.32 -1.30
CA THR A 212 -10.40 -14.07 -1.64
C THR A 212 -11.36 -14.32 -2.79
N THR A 213 -12.59 -13.81 -2.68
CA THR A 213 -13.62 -13.88 -3.72
C THR A 213 -13.95 -12.46 -4.17
N TYR A 214 -14.05 -12.27 -5.48
CA TYR A 214 -14.29 -10.98 -6.13
C TYR A 214 -15.70 -10.91 -6.72
N SER A 215 -16.16 -9.70 -7.02
CA SER A 215 -17.51 -9.39 -7.51
C SER A 215 -17.85 -10.05 -8.85
N ASP A 216 -16.88 -10.34 -9.70
CA ASP A 216 -17.04 -11.10 -10.93
C ASP A 216 -17.15 -12.62 -10.73
N GLY A 217 -17.07 -13.09 -9.49
CA GLY A 217 -17.06 -14.50 -9.09
C GLY A 217 -15.66 -15.14 -9.11
N SER A 218 -14.63 -14.44 -9.52
CA SER A 218 -13.24 -14.91 -9.46
C SER A 218 -12.84 -15.22 -8.03
N ARG A 219 -11.97 -16.23 -7.88
CA ARG A 219 -11.46 -16.65 -6.57
C ARG A 219 -9.95 -16.82 -6.64
N VAL A 220 -9.25 -16.18 -5.72
CA VAL A 220 -7.82 -16.36 -5.53
C VAL A 220 -7.59 -17.10 -4.23
N THR A 221 -6.95 -18.26 -4.30
CA THR A 221 -6.58 -19.04 -3.11
C THR A 221 -5.07 -18.99 -2.97
N VAL A 222 -4.58 -18.53 -1.84
CA VAL A 222 -3.16 -18.47 -1.49
C VAL A 222 -2.86 -19.52 -0.44
N ASP A 223 -1.83 -20.32 -0.67
CA ASP A 223 -1.31 -21.32 0.25
C ASP A 223 0.13 -20.94 0.64
N TYR A 224 0.29 -20.49 1.88
CA TYR A 224 1.58 -20.04 2.39
C TYR A 224 2.55 -21.19 2.68
N HIS A 225 2.04 -22.40 3.00
CA HIS A 225 2.88 -23.55 3.25
C HIS A 225 3.49 -24.08 1.94
N GLN A 226 2.69 -24.14 0.88
CA GLN A 226 3.15 -24.54 -0.45
C GLN A 226 3.74 -23.39 -1.26
N ARG A 227 3.63 -22.14 -0.78
CA ARG A 227 4.10 -20.92 -1.44
C ARG A 227 3.51 -20.73 -2.83
N THR A 228 2.23 -21.07 -2.98
CA THR A 228 1.54 -21.03 -4.27
C THR A 228 0.24 -20.25 -4.18
N TYR A 229 -0.29 -19.91 -5.35
CA TYR A 229 -1.64 -19.39 -5.49
C TYR A 229 -2.34 -19.99 -6.72
N ARG A 230 -3.66 -19.97 -6.71
CA ARG A 230 -4.49 -20.44 -7.82
C ARG A 230 -5.80 -19.67 -7.86
#